data_9b53e95e29d21f8c594432e84ecebbba
#
_entry.id   9b53e95e29d21f8c594432e84ecebbba
#
_cell.length_a   1.000
_cell.length_b   1.000
_cell.length_c   1.000
_cell.angle_alpha   90.00
_cell.angle_beta   90.00
_cell.angle_gamma   90.00
#
_symmetry.space_group_name_H-M   'P 1'
#
loop_
_entity.id
_entity.type
_entity.pdbx_description
1 polymer ?
#
loop_
_entity_poly.entity_id
_entity_poly.type
_entity_poly.pdbx_seq_one_letter_code
_entity_poly.pdbx_strand_id
1 'polypeptide(L)'
;ESSEMSGESSSRTSLDIPDVQRTLFKELLKTGKPVVLVLFTGRPLTLEWEQAHVPAILNVWFGGSEAAYAIGDVLFGAINPSGKLTMTFPKNVGQIPLYYAHKNTGRPLHEGKWFEKFRSNYLDVDNEPLYPFGYGLSYTTFNYGDITLDRTSMPMDGSLTAKVILTNTGSRDGA
;
A
#
# COMPACT_ATOMS: atom_id res chain seq x y z
N GLU A 1 14.26 5.81 -7.81
CA GLU A 1 15.62 5.29 -7.58
C GLU A 1 16.50 5.62 -8.80
N SER A 2 17.75 5.96 -8.57
CA SER A 2 18.72 6.11 -9.65
C SER A 2 19.25 4.74 -10.13
N SER A 3 19.83 4.72 -11.32
CA SER A 3 20.46 3.51 -11.87
C SER A 3 21.60 2.95 -11.01
N GLU A 4 22.17 3.77 -10.15
CA GLU A 4 23.21 3.37 -9.18
C GLU A 4 22.63 2.66 -7.95
N MET A 5 21.34 2.76 -7.71
CA MET A 5 20.66 2.16 -6.57
C MET A 5 19.91 0.88 -6.95
N SER A 6 19.47 0.78 -8.19
CA SER A 6 18.75 -0.37 -8.72
C SER A 6 18.84 -0.37 -10.25
N GLY A 7 19.12 -1.49 -10.86
CA GLY A 7 19.26 -1.62 -12.30
C GLY A 7 19.13 -3.07 -12.75
N GLU A 8 19.38 -3.31 -14.02
CA GLU A 8 19.36 -4.66 -14.56
C GLU A 8 20.38 -5.55 -13.85
N SER A 9 19.95 -6.69 -13.38
CA SER A 9 20.74 -7.69 -12.68
C SER A 9 21.39 -7.22 -11.37
N SER A 10 21.01 -6.06 -10.85
CA SER A 10 21.55 -5.53 -9.60
C SER A 10 20.54 -4.69 -8.84
N SER A 11 20.53 -4.83 -7.51
CA SER A 11 19.67 -4.03 -6.64
C SER A 11 20.25 -3.97 -5.22
N ARG A 12 19.84 -2.95 -4.47
CA ARG A 12 20.14 -2.86 -3.04
C ARG A 12 19.38 -3.94 -2.26
N THR A 13 19.99 -4.46 -1.22
CA THR A 13 19.35 -5.38 -0.26
C THR A 13 18.48 -4.64 0.76
N SER A 14 18.86 -3.40 1.13
CA SER A 14 18.04 -2.55 1.97
C SER A 14 16.83 -2.02 1.20
N LEU A 15 15.66 -2.05 1.81
CA LEU A 15 14.42 -1.45 1.30
C LEU A 15 14.14 -0.07 1.90
N ASP A 16 15.03 0.46 2.70
CA ASP A 16 14.89 1.79 3.29
C ASP A 16 15.16 2.91 2.28
N ILE A 17 14.53 4.06 2.50
CA ILE A 17 14.95 5.30 1.84
C ILE A 17 16.40 5.60 2.24
N PRO A 18 17.27 5.99 1.29
CA PRO A 18 18.66 6.32 1.60
C PRO A 18 18.80 7.34 2.73
N ASP A 19 19.74 7.13 3.65
CA ASP A 19 19.91 7.94 4.85
C ASP A 19 20.02 9.44 4.58
N VAL A 20 20.70 9.81 3.50
CA VAL A 20 20.85 11.22 3.11
C VAL A 20 19.51 11.85 2.74
N GLN A 21 18.63 11.11 2.07
CA GLN A 21 17.26 11.57 1.74
C GLN A 21 16.39 11.62 3.00
N ARG A 22 16.50 10.62 3.87
CA ARG A 22 15.79 10.61 5.15
C ARG A 22 16.25 11.76 6.07
N THR A 23 17.53 12.12 6.05
CA THR A 23 18.06 13.27 6.79
C THR A 23 17.46 14.58 6.26
N LEU A 24 17.48 14.80 4.95
CA LEU A 24 16.81 15.95 4.34
C LEU A 24 15.35 16.06 4.74
N PHE A 25 14.69 14.93 4.70
CA PHE A 25 13.27 14.83 5.06
C PHE A 25 13.01 15.25 6.53
N LYS A 26 13.84 14.77 7.46
CA LYS A 26 13.79 15.18 8.87
C LYS A 26 14.00 16.67 9.06
N GLU A 27 14.92 17.28 8.30
CA GLU A 27 15.14 18.73 8.36
C GLU A 27 13.92 19.53 7.82
N LEU A 28 13.30 19.06 6.73
CA LEU A 28 12.10 19.68 6.19
C LEU A 28 10.92 19.64 7.19
N LEU A 29 10.73 18.54 7.91
CA LEU A 29 9.68 18.40 8.93
C LEU A 29 9.84 19.41 10.07
N LYS A 30 11.07 19.82 10.42
CA LYS A 30 11.31 20.84 11.47
C LYS A 30 10.76 22.22 11.10
N THR A 31 10.46 22.45 9.85
CA THR A 31 9.85 23.72 9.41
C THR A 31 8.39 23.89 9.88
N GLY A 32 7.78 22.81 10.35
CA GLY A 32 6.36 22.78 10.73
C GLY A 32 5.38 22.92 9.55
N LYS A 33 5.87 22.86 8.32
CA LYS A 33 5.02 22.87 7.13
C LYS A 33 4.58 21.45 6.76
N PRO A 34 3.40 21.27 6.17
CA PRO A 34 2.99 19.97 5.63
C PRO A 34 3.99 19.50 4.57
N VAL A 35 4.45 18.27 4.70
CA VAL A 35 5.38 17.65 3.75
C VAL A 35 4.70 16.44 3.13
N VAL A 36 4.57 16.43 1.80
CA VAL A 36 4.09 15.27 1.04
C VAL A 36 5.29 14.52 0.48
N LEU A 37 5.36 13.23 0.72
CA LEU A 37 6.41 12.38 0.20
C LEU A 37 5.99 11.80 -1.15
N VAL A 38 6.71 12.15 -2.22
CA VAL A 38 6.52 11.57 -3.57
C VAL A 38 7.64 10.57 -3.84
N LEU A 39 7.29 9.31 -4.02
CA LEU A 39 8.24 8.21 -4.16
C LEU A 39 8.38 7.78 -5.63
N PHE A 40 9.58 7.88 -6.14
CA PHE A 40 9.99 7.28 -7.41
C PHE A 40 10.80 6.02 -7.09
N THR A 41 10.18 4.87 -7.16
CA THR A 41 10.81 3.59 -6.79
C THR A 41 10.34 2.46 -7.69
N GLY A 42 11.22 1.49 -7.93
CA GLY A 42 10.91 0.28 -8.69
C GLY A 42 10.52 -0.92 -7.81
N ARG A 43 10.41 -0.72 -6.50
CA ARG A 43 10.11 -1.79 -5.54
C ARG A 43 9.42 -1.25 -4.28
N PRO A 44 8.73 -2.11 -3.51
CA PRO A 44 8.22 -1.73 -2.19
C PRO A 44 9.37 -1.32 -1.27
N LEU A 45 9.16 -0.26 -0.51
CA LEU A 45 10.09 0.22 0.50
C LEU A 45 9.54 -0.02 1.91
N THR A 46 10.43 -0.05 2.90
CA THR A 46 10.07 -0.02 4.31
C THR A 46 9.86 1.44 4.73
N LEU A 47 8.61 1.82 4.92
CA LEU A 47 8.19 3.22 5.10
C LEU A 47 7.53 3.48 6.46
N GLU A 48 7.74 2.62 7.45
CA GLU A 48 7.06 2.72 8.74
C GLU A 48 7.32 4.07 9.42
N TRP A 49 8.58 4.52 9.39
CA TRP A 49 8.94 5.82 9.94
C TRP A 49 8.30 6.96 9.13
N GLU A 50 8.38 6.91 7.82
CA GLU A 50 7.83 7.94 6.93
C GLU A 50 6.30 8.05 7.11
N GLN A 51 5.61 6.92 7.12
CA GLN A 51 4.15 6.88 7.34
C GLN A 51 3.75 7.55 8.67
N ALA A 52 4.54 7.37 9.71
CA ALA A 52 4.25 7.95 11.02
C ALA A 52 4.48 9.48 11.10
N HIS A 53 5.21 10.06 10.15
CA HIS A 53 5.67 11.45 10.25
C HIS A 53 5.16 12.37 9.14
N VAL A 54 4.53 11.84 8.09
CA VAL A 54 3.98 12.66 7.00
C VAL A 54 2.48 12.51 6.83
N PRO A 55 1.80 13.58 6.45
CA PRO A 55 0.36 13.54 6.20
C PRO A 55 -0.03 12.78 4.94
N ALA A 56 0.87 12.66 3.94
CA ALA A 56 0.58 11.96 2.70
C ALA A 56 1.84 11.40 2.02
N ILE A 57 1.67 10.22 1.40
CA ILE A 57 2.66 9.56 0.56
C ILE A 57 2.03 9.26 -0.79
N LEU A 58 2.67 9.69 -1.87
CA LEU A 58 2.30 9.36 -3.24
C LEU A 58 3.38 8.47 -3.86
N ASN A 59 3.05 7.23 -4.15
CA ASN A 59 3.97 6.31 -4.83
C ASN A 59 3.69 6.32 -6.33
N VAL A 60 4.67 6.78 -7.10
CA VAL A 60 4.51 7.01 -8.55
C VAL A 60 5.24 5.98 -9.42
N TRP A 61 5.96 5.06 -8.81
CA TRP A 61 6.78 4.08 -9.52
C TRP A 61 7.67 4.75 -10.57
N PHE A 62 7.67 4.27 -11.81
CA PHE A 62 8.34 4.86 -12.96
C PHE A 62 7.29 5.45 -13.91
N GLY A 63 6.96 6.72 -13.71
CA GLY A 63 5.85 7.38 -14.38
C GLY A 63 6.10 7.82 -15.83
N GLY A 64 7.33 7.69 -16.34
CA GLY A 64 7.68 8.12 -17.70
C GLY A 64 7.77 9.64 -17.88
N SER A 65 7.82 10.08 -19.13
CA SER A 65 8.10 11.48 -19.47
C SER A 65 7.02 12.47 -19.02
N GLU A 66 5.75 12.04 -18.98
CA GLU A 66 4.61 12.90 -18.61
C GLU A 66 4.25 12.81 -17.12
N ALA A 67 5.03 12.09 -16.31
CA ALA A 67 4.76 11.88 -14.89
C ALA A 67 4.57 13.19 -14.11
N ALA A 68 5.31 14.24 -14.45
CA ALA A 68 5.26 15.51 -13.73
C ALA A 68 3.86 16.14 -13.77
N TYR A 69 3.18 16.09 -14.91
CA TYR A 69 1.82 16.60 -15.06
C TYR A 69 0.84 15.79 -14.22
N ALA A 70 0.89 14.47 -14.34
CA ALA A 70 0.02 13.57 -13.57
C ALA A 70 0.22 13.71 -12.04
N ILE A 71 1.46 13.84 -11.60
CA ILE A 71 1.78 14.09 -10.19
C ILE A 71 1.20 15.43 -9.72
N GLY A 72 1.36 16.50 -10.52
CA GLY A 72 0.81 17.81 -10.23
C GLY A 72 -0.72 17.76 -10.11
N ASP A 73 -1.39 17.14 -11.08
CA ASP A 73 -2.84 17.00 -11.11
C ASP A 73 -3.38 16.27 -9.87
N VAL A 74 -2.71 15.21 -9.44
CA VAL A 74 -3.07 14.49 -8.21
C VAL A 74 -2.78 15.35 -6.98
N LEU A 75 -1.59 15.91 -6.83
CA LEU A 75 -1.19 16.66 -5.63
C LEU A 75 -2.05 17.89 -5.40
N PHE A 76 -2.44 18.60 -6.46
CA PHE A 76 -3.29 19.79 -6.38
C PHE A 76 -4.78 19.49 -6.54
N GLY A 77 -5.16 18.23 -6.67
CA GLY A 77 -6.54 17.78 -6.63
C GLY A 77 -7.33 18.02 -7.92
N ALA A 78 -6.67 18.26 -9.05
CA ALA A 78 -7.32 18.30 -10.36
C ALA A 78 -7.87 16.92 -10.74
N ILE A 79 -7.14 15.86 -10.39
CA ILE A 79 -7.53 14.45 -10.59
C ILE A 79 -7.58 13.74 -9.25
N ASN A 80 -8.61 12.90 -9.06
CA ASN A 80 -8.70 12.00 -7.92
C ASN A 80 -7.84 10.76 -8.17
N PRO A 81 -6.91 10.38 -7.27
CA PRO A 81 -6.11 9.17 -7.45
C PRO A 81 -7.01 7.92 -7.44
N SER A 82 -6.90 7.10 -8.46
CA SER A 82 -7.61 5.81 -8.60
C SER A 82 -6.67 4.60 -8.51
N GLY A 83 -5.36 4.82 -8.70
CA GLY A 83 -4.36 3.77 -8.64
C GLY A 83 -4.28 3.07 -7.29
N LYS A 84 -4.12 1.74 -7.31
CA LYS A 84 -3.91 0.92 -6.13
C LYS A 84 -2.53 0.27 -6.19
N LEU A 85 -1.95 0.00 -5.02
CA LEU A 85 -0.65 -0.66 -4.96
C LEU A 85 -0.71 -2.05 -5.60
N THR A 86 0.23 -2.32 -6.48
CA THR A 86 0.37 -3.59 -7.20
C THR A 86 1.32 -4.57 -6.52
N MET A 87 1.86 -4.17 -5.37
CA MET A 87 2.72 -4.99 -4.52
C MET A 87 2.45 -4.69 -3.05
N THR A 88 2.71 -5.67 -2.20
CA THR A 88 2.65 -5.51 -0.74
C THR A 88 3.89 -4.79 -0.22
N PHE A 89 3.72 -3.78 0.60
CA PHE A 89 4.80 -3.04 1.27
C PHE A 89 5.01 -3.59 2.67
N PRO A 90 6.20 -4.10 3.01
CA PRO A 90 6.50 -4.60 4.34
C PRO A 90 6.74 -3.45 5.33
N LYS A 91 6.55 -3.71 6.62
CA LYS A 91 7.04 -2.84 7.70
C LYS A 91 8.55 -2.99 7.87
N ASN A 92 9.02 -4.22 7.75
CA ASN A 92 10.41 -4.60 7.97
C ASN A 92 10.87 -5.59 6.92
N VAL A 93 12.15 -5.49 6.50
CA VAL A 93 12.75 -6.39 5.53
C VAL A 93 12.69 -7.86 5.97
N GLY A 94 12.71 -8.12 7.28
CA GLY A 94 12.59 -9.47 7.86
C GLY A 94 11.24 -10.15 7.64
N GLN A 95 10.20 -9.42 7.24
CA GLN A 95 8.90 -10.00 6.90
C GLN A 95 8.87 -10.66 5.52
N ILE A 96 9.87 -10.41 4.67
CA ILE A 96 9.90 -10.93 3.28
C ILE A 96 10.28 -12.42 3.27
N PRO A 97 9.58 -13.24 2.46
CA PRO A 97 8.56 -12.89 1.46
C PRO A 97 7.19 -12.58 2.08
N LEU A 98 6.57 -11.47 1.64
CA LEU A 98 5.27 -11.02 2.09
C LEU A 98 4.39 -10.66 0.88
N TYR A 99 3.34 -11.44 0.64
CA TYR A 99 2.43 -11.27 -0.49
C TYR A 99 1.01 -11.63 -0.10
N TYR A 100 0.02 -10.97 -0.71
CA TYR A 100 -1.38 -11.10 -0.29
C TYR A 100 -1.94 -12.53 -0.42
N ALA A 101 -1.42 -13.33 -1.35
CA ALA A 101 -1.89 -14.69 -1.64
C ALA A 101 -1.18 -15.77 -0.81
N HIS A 102 -0.46 -15.42 0.25
CA HIS A 102 0.20 -16.43 1.09
C HIS A 102 -0.84 -17.33 1.76
N LYS A 103 -0.48 -18.62 1.86
CA LYS A 103 -1.34 -19.62 2.47
C LYS A 103 -1.06 -19.73 3.96
N ASN A 104 -2.09 -20.16 4.67
CA ASN A 104 -1.98 -20.48 6.08
C ASN A 104 -0.92 -21.55 6.35
N THR A 105 -0.07 -21.34 7.34
CA THR A 105 1.09 -22.18 7.68
C THR A 105 0.81 -23.24 8.76
N GLY A 106 -0.46 -23.52 9.07
CA GLY A 106 -0.86 -24.55 10.01
C GLY A 106 -1.00 -24.10 11.47
N ARG A 107 -0.26 -23.09 11.90
CA ARG A 107 -0.42 -22.44 13.21
C ARG A 107 -0.56 -20.93 13.06
N PRO A 108 -1.59 -20.44 12.35
CA PRO A 108 -1.77 -19.02 12.14
C PRO A 108 -2.02 -18.31 13.46
N LEU A 109 -1.61 -17.07 13.52
CA LEU A 109 -2.04 -16.17 14.57
C LEU A 109 -3.55 -15.92 14.42
N HIS A 110 -4.27 -15.82 15.52
CA HIS A 110 -5.68 -15.45 15.47
C HIS A 110 -5.82 -13.98 15.06
N GLU A 111 -6.86 -13.68 14.32
CA GLU A 111 -7.18 -12.32 13.89
C GLU A 111 -7.21 -11.35 15.08
N GLY A 112 -6.64 -10.18 14.90
CA GLY A 112 -6.57 -9.15 15.94
C GLY A 112 -5.54 -9.42 17.06
N LYS A 113 -4.74 -10.47 16.94
CA LYS A 113 -3.62 -10.74 17.84
C LYS A 113 -2.32 -10.30 17.20
N TRP A 114 -1.47 -9.66 17.98
CA TRP A 114 -0.10 -9.40 17.57
C TRP A 114 0.84 -10.57 17.90
N PHE A 115 0.69 -11.14 19.08
CA PHE A 115 1.54 -12.23 19.55
C PHE A 115 0.70 -13.28 20.28
N GLU A 116 1.00 -14.54 19.98
CA GLU A 116 0.47 -15.69 20.72
C GLU A 116 1.53 -16.79 20.74
N LYS A 117 1.80 -17.33 21.93
CA LYS A 117 2.82 -18.39 22.10
C LYS A 117 2.47 -19.62 21.26
N PHE A 118 3.47 -20.18 20.58
CA PHE A 118 3.35 -21.33 19.69
C PHE A 118 2.58 -21.10 18.38
N ARG A 119 2.33 -19.84 18.01
CA ARG A 119 1.79 -19.44 16.72
C ARG A 119 2.88 -18.89 15.80
N SER A 120 2.58 -18.84 14.51
CA SER A 120 3.48 -18.22 13.52
C SER A 120 3.38 -16.69 13.64
N ASN A 121 4.32 -16.09 14.36
CA ASN A 121 4.42 -14.64 14.53
C ASN A 121 5.88 -14.21 14.70
N TYR A 122 6.16 -12.95 14.40
CA TYR A 122 7.41 -12.31 14.74
C TYR A 122 7.40 -11.83 16.21
N LEU A 123 8.57 -11.52 16.77
CA LEU A 123 8.69 -11.03 18.14
C LEU A 123 8.70 -9.51 18.25
N ASP A 124 9.07 -8.83 17.16
CA ASP A 124 9.39 -7.41 17.11
C ASP A 124 8.52 -6.62 16.10
N VAL A 125 7.74 -7.31 15.28
CA VAL A 125 6.79 -6.73 14.33
C VAL A 125 5.58 -7.65 14.22
N ASP A 126 4.41 -7.11 13.94
CA ASP A 126 3.23 -7.93 13.66
C ASP A 126 3.33 -8.61 12.27
N ASN A 127 2.41 -9.51 11.98
CA ASN A 127 2.39 -10.24 10.72
C ASN A 127 1.83 -9.42 9.54
N GLU A 128 1.19 -8.29 9.85
CA GLU A 128 0.51 -7.48 8.83
C GLU A 128 1.51 -6.62 8.05
N PRO A 129 1.29 -6.40 6.76
CA PRO A 129 2.09 -5.47 5.98
C PRO A 129 1.87 -4.02 6.43
N LEU A 130 2.77 -3.13 6.02
CA LEU A 130 2.53 -1.69 6.13
C LEU A 130 1.39 -1.26 5.20
N TYR A 131 1.46 -1.66 3.94
CA TYR A 131 0.39 -1.49 2.96
C TYR A 131 0.17 -2.79 2.21
N PRO A 132 -1.03 -3.37 2.22
CA PRO A 132 -1.32 -4.57 1.46
C PRO A 132 -1.40 -4.29 -0.04
N PHE A 133 -1.27 -5.33 -0.85
CA PHE A 133 -1.64 -5.30 -2.26
C PHE A 133 -3.08 -4.76 -2.42
N GLY A 134 -3.27 -3.87 -3.38
CA GLY A 134 -4.57 -3.24 -3.62
C GLY A 134 -4.87 -2.04 -2.73
N TYR A 135 -3.98 -1.68 -1.80
CA TYR A 135 -4.15 -0.48 -0.97
C TYR A 135 -4.03 0.80 -1.80
N GLY A 136 -4.85 1.79 -1.47
CA GLY A 136 -4.78 3.13 -2.04
C GLY A 136 -5.97 3.97 -1.59
N LEU A 137 -5.71 5.20 -1.21
CA LEU A 137 -6.70 6.16 -0.77
C LEU A 137 -7.30 6.91 -1.96
N SER A 138 -8.44 7.54 -1.75
CA SER A 138 -9.16 8.35 -2.72
C SER A 138 -9.53 9.70 -2.09
N TYR A 139 -9.76 10.73 -2.90
CA TYR A 139 -10.30 12.02 -2.45
C TYR A 139 -11.83 11.99 -2.32
N THR A 140 -12.45 10.85 -2.59
CA THR A 140 -13.87 10.59 -2.34
C THR A 140 -14.04 9.35 -1.46
N THR A 141 -15.26 9.09 -1.03
CA THR A 141 -15.60 7.95 -0.18
C THR A 141 -16.62 7.07 -0.87
N PHE A 142 -16.53 5.77 -0.61
CA PHE A 142 -17.43 4.76 -1.15
C PHE A 142 -18.11 3.98 -0.03
N ASN A 143 -19.36 3.69 -0.21
CA ASN A 143 -20.11 2.78 0.63
C ASN A 143 -20.41 1.48 -0.14
N TYR A 144 -20.10 0.36 0.49
CA TYR A 144 -20.43 -0.98 -0.02
C TYR A 144 -21.69 -1.44 0.66
N GLY A 145 -22.73 -1.68 -0.13
CA GLY A 145 -23.98 -2.28 0.36
C GLY A 145 -23.81 -3.76 0.69
N ASP A 146 -24.87 -4.38 1.15
CA ASP A 146 -24.88 -5.80 1.46
C ASP A 146 -24.72 -6.66 0.20
N ILE A 147 -23.99 -7.77 0.34
CA ILE A 147 -23.87 -8.75 -0.72
C ILE A 147 -25.17 -9.53 -0.83
N THR A 148 -25.73 -9.57 -2.03
CA THR A 148 -26.91 -10.39 -2.35
C THR A 148 -26.50 -11.51 -3.29
N LEU A 149 -27.03 -12.71 -3.02
CA LEU A 149 -26.77 -13.89 -3.85
C LEU A 149 -28.06 -14.25 -4.61
N ASP A 150 -27.93 -14.68 -5.87
CA ASP A 150 -29.05 -15.14 -6.68
C ASP A 150 -29.62 -16.49 -6.19
N ARG A 151 -28.82 -17.24 -5.41
CA ARG A 151 -29.19 -18.52 -4.80
C ARG A 151 -28.35 -18.80 -3.55
N THR A 152 -28.86 -19.63 -2.66
CA THR A 152 -28.18 -20.02 -1.41
C THR A 152 -27.40 -21.33 -1.52
N SER A 153 -27.61 -22.09 -2.60
CA SER A 153 -26.91 -23.33 -2.89
C SER A 153 -26.72 -23.50 -4.39
N MET A 154 -25.66 -24.19 -4.80
CA MET A 154 -25.42 -24.53 -6.19
C MET A 154 -24.79 -25.92 -6.30
N PRO A 155 -25.01 -26.66 -7.39
CA PRO A 155 -24.25 -27.88 -7.69
C PRO A 155 -22.77 -27.54 -7.97
N MET A 156 -21.88 -28.54 -7.87
CA MET A 156 -20.42 -28.34 -8.03
C MET A 156 -20.01 -27.82 -9.41
N ASP A 157 -20.79 -28.12 -10.44
CA ASP A 157 -20.63 -27.66 -11.82
C ASP A 157 -21.48 -26.42 -12.16
N GLY A 158 -22.13 -25.83 -11.17
CA GLY A 158 -22.97 -24.68 -11.32
C GLY A 158 -22.24 -23.35 -11.20
N SER A 159 -22.97 -22.26 -11.35
CA SER A 159 -22.54 -20.89 -11.09
C SER A 159 -23.45 -20.18 -10.13
N LEU A 160 -22.93 -19.20 -9.40
CA LEU A 160 -23.64 -18.34 -8.47
C LEU A 160 -23.25 -16.89 -8.77
N THR A 161 -24.25 -16.00 -8.75
CA THR A 161 -24.02 -14.57 -8.93
C THR A 161 -24.12 -13.86 -7.60
N ALA A 162 -23.03 -13.22 -7.19
CA ALA A 162 -23.02 -12.28 -6.07
C ALA A 162 -23.10 -10.84 -6.61
N LYS A 163 -23.96 -10.03 -6.01
CA LYS A 163 -24.12 -8.61 -6.36
C LYS A 163 -23.93 -7.76 -5.14
N VAL A 164 -23.26 -6.62 -5.31
CA VAL A 164 -23.11 -5.57 -4.31
C VAL A 164 -23.37 -4.22 -4.97
N ILE A 165 -24.01 -3.31 -4.25
CA ILE A 165 -24.18 -1.93 -4.70
C ILE A 165 -23.02 -1.12 -4.14
N LEU A 166 -22.26 -0.48 -5.05
CA LEU A 166 -21.21 0.46 -4.70
C LEU A 166 -21.72 1.88 -4.93
N THR A 167 -21.72 2.69 -3.89
CA THR A 167 -22.18 4.07 -3.93
C THR A 167 -21.05 5.01 -3.61
N ASN A 168 -20.76 5.97 -4.49
CA ASN A 168 -19.90 7.09 -4.16
C ASN A 168 -20.66 8.05 -3.24
N THR A 169 -20.20 8.22 -2.02
CA THR A 169 -20.82 9.05 -0.97
C THR A 169 -20.08 10.38 -0.76
N GLY A 170 -18.98 10.60 -1.46
CA GLY A 170 -18.23 11.86 -1.41
C GLY A 170 -18.69 12.87 -2.47
N SER A 171 -17.97 13.98 -2.52
CA SER A 171 -18.30 15.12 -3.40
C SER A 171 -17.51 15.15 -4.71
N ARG A 172 -16.67 14.16 -4.97
CA ARG A 172 -15.83 14.06 -6.17
C ARG A 172 -16.10 12.74 -6.88
N ASP A 173 -15.93 12.74 -8.19
CA ASP A 173 -15.90 11.51 -8.97
C ASP A 173 -14.70 10.67 -8.55
N GLY A 174 -14.86 9.35 -8.62
CA GLY A 174 -13.81 8.40 -8.25
C GLY A 174 -14.06 7.01 -8.82
N ALA A 175 -12.96 6.25 -8.98
CA ALA A 175 -12.94 4.88 -9.48
C ALA A 175 -12.07 4.00 -8.58
#